data_eec1a47461cdaeccd4600c2ff8a5c610
#
_entry.id   eec1a47461cdaeccd4600c2ff8a5c610
#
_cell.length_a   1.000
_cell.length_b   1.000
_cell.length_c   1.000
_cell.angle_alpha   90.00
_cell.angle_beta   90.00
_cell.angle_gamma   90.00
#
_symmetry.space_group_name_H-M   'P 1'
#
loop_
_entity.id
_entity.type
_entity.pdbx_description
1 polymer ?
#
loop_
_entity_poly.entity_id
_entity_poly.type
_entity_poly.pdbx_seq_one_letter_code
_entity_poly.pdbx_strand_id
1 'polypeptide(L)'
;MTPSQPEINIREATAEDVNAILLMAERFYVSTAYAKVSLWDAARAAETALQYINSDAHLLLLATVNDLPVGFIMAFRTIPMWSNTPMGIETIFWVEPEVRNLGLGRLLKANYLQWCILNGCELWCLGNALDIETTEELDKSLKKMNMLPAEAMYVGKI
;
A
#
# COMPACT_ATOMS: atom_id res chain seq x y z
N MET A 1 -2.13 -19.87 -31.15
CA MET A 1 -1.30 -19.58 -29.97
C MET A 1 -2.23 -19.04 -28.89
N THR A 2 -2.39 -19.74 -27.81
CA THR A 2 -3.03 -19.23 -26.60
C THR A 2 -2.11 -18.15 -26.03
N PRO A 3 -2.57 -16.93 -25.74
CA PRO A 3 -1.75 -15.95 -25.04
C PRO A 3 -1.34 -16.56 -23.70
N SER A 4 -0.05 -16.53 -23.38
CA SER A 4 0.45 -16.96 -22.09
C SER A 4 -0.23 -16.12 -21.01
N GLN A 5 -0.67 -16.75 -19.93
CA GLN A 5 -1.19 -16.00 -18.79
C GLN A 5 -0.09 -15.05 -18.27
N PRO A 6 -0.44 -13.82 -17.86
CA PRO A 6 0.55 -12.90 -17.32
C PRO A 6 1.19 -13.49 -16.06
N GLU A 7 2.50 -13.42 -15.98
CA GLU A 7 3.24 -13.84 -14.80
C GLU A 7 3.13 -12.77 -13.72
N ILE A 8 2.48 -13.11 -12.60
CA ILE A 8 2.28 -12.19 -11.47
C ILE A 8 3.23 -12.60 -10.34
N ASN A 9 3.97 -11.66 -9.80
CA ASN A 9 4.82 -11.87 -8.65
C ASN A 9 4.60 -10.76 -7.60
N ILE A 10 4.61 -11.16 -6.30
CA ILE A 10 4.61 -10.26 -5.15
C ILE A 10 5.87 -10.57 -4.34
N ARG A 11 6.69 -9.57 -4.10
CA ARG A 11 7.93 -9.71 -3.33
C ARG A 11 8.24 -8.47 -2.52
N GLU A 12 9.13 -8.58 -1.56
CA GLU A 12 9.72 -7.42 -0.92
C GLU A 12 10.51 -6.59 -1.93
N ALA A 13 10.40 -5.27 -1.79
CA ALA A 13 11.14 -4.32 -2.61
C ALA A 13 12.60 -4.25 -2.15
N THR A 14 13.47 -3.95 -3.10
CA THR A 14 14.89 -3.67 -2.88
C THR A 14 15.23 -2.22 -3.24
N ALA A 15 16.44 -1.78 -2.92
CA ALA A 15 16.90 -0.44 -3.28
C ALA A 15 16.84 -0.17 -4.81
N GLU A 16 16.96 -1.20 -5.63
CA GLU A 16 16.88 -1.11 -7.09
C GLU A 16 15.46 -0.77 -7.58
N ASP A 17 14.44 -1.06 -6.78
CA ASP A 17 13.04 -0.82 -7.12
C ASP A 17 12.58 0.62 -6.81
N VAL A 18 13.38 1.40 -6.07
CA VAL A 18 12.98 2.72 -5.57
C VAL A 18 12.49 3.64 -6.67
N ASN A 19 13.18 3.71 -7.80
CA ASN A 19 12.76 4.57 -8.92
C ASN A 19 11.37 4.19 -9.47
N ALA A 20 11.09 2.91 -9.63
CA ALA A 20 9.78 2.45 -10.09
C ALA A 20 8.69 2.74 -9.05
N ILE A 21 8.99 2.54 -7.76
CA ILE A 21 8.09 2.85 -6.66
C ILE A 21 7.77 4.35 -6.61
N LEU A 22 8.76 5.23 -6.81
CA LEU A 22 8.54 6.68 -6.82
C LEU A 22 7.58 7.12 -7.92
N LEU A 23 7.70 6.55 -9.13
CA LEU A 23 6.78 6.85 -10.23
C LEU A 23 5.34 6.44 -9.90
N MET A 24 5.14 5.30 -9.26
CA MET A 24 3.82 4.85 -8.82
C MET A 24 3.31 5.67 -7.62
N ALA A 25 4.19 6.01 -6.67
CA ALA A 25 3.86 6.83 -5.51
C ALA A 25 3.47 8.26 -5.89
N GLU A 26 4.08 8.85 -6.91
CA GLU A 26 3.68 10.15 -7.45
C GLU A 26 2.27 10.09 -8.07
N ARG A 27 1.96 9.03 -8.83
CA ARG A 27 0.61 8.82 -9.36
C ARG A 27 -0.43 8.63 -8.25
N PHE A 28 -0.09 7.86 -7.22
CA PHE A 28 -0.93 7.76 -6.02
C PHE A 28 -1.14 9.14 -5.38
N TYR A 29 -0.07 9.89 -5.12
CA TYR A 29 -0.13 11.23 -4.51
C TYR A 29 -1.05 12.17 -5.30
N VAL A 30 -0.89 12.24 -6.62
CA VAL A 30 -1.72 13.09 -7.50
C VAL A 30 -3.21 12.73 -7.43
N SER A 31 -3.55 11.46 -7.18
CA SER A 31 -4.93 10.99 -7.03
C SER A 31 -5.56 11.30 -5.67
N THR A 32 -4.79 11.83 -4.71
CA THR A 32 -5.23 12.11 -3.35
C THR A 32 -5.53 13.59 -3.10
N ALA A 33 -6.22 13.88 -1.99
CA ALA A 33 -6.44 15.25 -1.54
C ALA A 33 -5.14 15.96 -1.12
N TYR A 34 -4.08 15.23 -0.80
CA TYR A 34 -2.79 15.81 -0.42
C TYR A 34 -2.17 16.66 -1.53
N ALA A 35 -2.37 16.29 -2.80
CA ALA A 35 -1.89 17.06 -3.95
C ALA A 35 -2.48 18.48 -4.04
N LYS A 36 -3.60 18.73 -3.36
CA LYS A 36 -4.24 20.06 -3.32
C LYS A 36 -3.62 21.00 -2.28
N VAL A 37 -2.92 20.46 -1.28
CA VAL A 37 -2.45 21.22 -0.10
C VAL A 37 -0.94 21.11 0.15
N SER A 38 -0.24 20.21 -0.54
CA SER A 38 1.21 20.01 -0.42
C SER A 38 1.86 19.91 -1.79
N LEU A 39 3.19 19.81 -1.82
CA LEU A 39 3.96 19.56 -3.04
C LEU A 39 4.61 18.17 -2.95
N TRP A 40 4.70 17.49 -4.09
CA TRP A 40 5.46 16.27 -4.20
C TRP A 40 6.96 16.55 -4.02
N ASP A 41 7.60 15.76 -3.18
CA ASP A 41 9.04 15.78 -2.96
C ASP A 41 9.62 14.38 -3.21
N ALA A 42 10.21 14.19 -4.38
CA ALA A 42 10.76 12.91 -4.80
C ALA A 42 11.94 12.46 -3.93
N ALA A 43 12.76 13.39 -3.44
CA ALA A 43 13.89 13.07 -2.56
C ALA A 43 13.40 12.55 -1.21
N ARG A 44 12.41 13.20 -0.62
CA ARG A 44 11.77 12.76 0.62
C ARG A 44 11.08 11.40 0.46
N ALA A 45 10.41 11.19 -0.66
CA ALA A 45 9.76 9.91 -0.96
C ALA A 45 10.79 8.77 -1.11
N ALA A 46 11.95 9.03 -1.76
CA ALA A 46 13.03 8.07 -1.88
C ALA A 46 13.63 7.68 -0.52
N GLU A 47 13.91 8.67 0.34
CA GLU A 47 14.39 8.42 1.71
C GLU A 47 13.41 7.54 2.48
N THR A 48 12.11 7.82 2.38
CA THR A 48 11.06 7.04 3.05
C THR A 48 11.02 5.60 2.52
N ALA A 49 11.06 5.39 1.20
CA ALA A 49 11.09 4.06 0.61
C ALA A 49 12.30 3.25 1.08
N LEU A 50 13.49 3.86 1.11
CA LEU A 50 14.71 3.23 1.63
C LEU A 50 14.62 2.91 3.12
N GLN A 51 13.99 3.77 3.92
CA GLN A 51 13.74 3.49 5.34
C GLN A 51 12.86 2.24 5.51
N TYR A 52 11.80 2.10 4.70
CA TYR A 52 10.93 0.92 4.75
C TYR A 52 11.66 -0.35 4.32
N ILE A 53 12.50 -0.28 3.29
CA ILE A 53 13.31 -1.42 2.80
C ILE A 53 14.31 -1.89 3.85
N ASN A 54 14.90 -0.98 4.63
CA ASN A 54 16.01 -1.26 5.53
C ASN A 54 15.58 -1.46 7.01
N SER A 55 14.31 -1.62 7.29
CA SER A 55 13.81 -1.72 8.69
C SER A 55 12.87 -2.90 8.87
N ASP A 56 13.16 -3.76 9.83
CA ASP A 56 12.35 -4.94 10.18
C ASP A 56 10.93 -4.57 10.70
N ALA A 57 10.75 -3.32 11.18
CA ALA A 57 9.44 -2.83 11.63
C ALA A 57 8.56 -2.32 10.49
N HIS A 58 9.07 -2.31 9.26
CA HIS A 58 8.40 -1.79 8.08
C HIS A 58 8.27 -2.86 6.99
N LEU A 59 7.31 -2.65 6.11
CA LEU A 59 7.06 -3.49 4.96
C LEU A 59 6.94 -2.63 3.71
N LEU A 60 7.61 -3.01 2.65
CA LEU A 60 7.42 -2.49 1.30
C LEU A 60 7.38 -3.65 0.33
N LEU A 61 6.17 -4.02 -0.10
CA LEU A 61 5.96 -5.06 -1.13
C LEU A 61 5.78 -4.44 -2.49
N LEU A 62 6.34 -5.07 -3.49
CA LEU A 62 6.20 -4.75 -4.90
C LEU A 62 5.41 -5.84 -5.62
N ALA A 63 4.45 -5.44 -6.43
CA ALA A 63 3.74 -6.31 -7.36
C ALA A 63 4.26 -6.09 -8.77
N THR A 64 4.58 -7.17 -9.47
CA THR A 64 5.01 -7.14 -10.87
C THR A 64 4.09 -8.00 -11.75
N VAL A 65 3.97 -7.61 -13.01
CA VAL A 65 3.36 -8.39 -14.09
C VAL A 65 4.37 -8.50 -15.21
N ASN A 66 4.80 -9.71 -15.55
CA ASN A 66 5.89 -9.96 -16.51
C ASN A 66 7.13 -9.11 -16.18
N ASP A 67 7.56 -9.14 -14.93
CA ASP A 67 8.67 -8.37 -14.34
C ASP A 67 8.49 -6.84 -14.32
N LEU A 68 7.41 -6.29 -14.83
CA LEU A 68 7.14 -4.86 -14.78
C LEU A 68 6.47 -4.48 -13.45
N PRO A 69 7.01 -3.52 -12.67
CA PRO A 69 6.39 -2.99 -11.47
C PRO A 69 5.05 -2.31 -11.78
N VAL A 70 3.98 -2.77 -11.12
CA VAL A 70 2.61 -2.30 -11.39
C VAL A 70 1.79 -2.04 -10.13
N GLY A 71 2.37 -2.23 -8.96
CA GLY A 71 1.70 -1.92 -7.70
C GLY A 71 2.63 -2.11 -6.51
N PHE A 72 2.28 -1.51 -5.39
CA PHE A 72 3.02 -1.67 -4.14
C PHE A 72 2.12 -1.42 -2.93
N ILE A 73 2.56 -1.90 -1.78
CA ILE A 73 1.99 -1.58 -0.47
C ILE A 73 3.11 -1.26 0.50
N MET A 74 2.92 -0.20 1.27
CA MET A 74 3.78 0.20 2.38
C MET A 74 3.01 0.07 3.68
N ALA A 75 3.65 -0.52 4.69
CA ALA A 75 3.06 -0.68 6.01
C ALA A 75 4.14 -0.67 7.09
N PHE A 76 3.76 -0.46 8.32
CA PHE A 76 4.65 -0.59 9.48
C PHE A 76 3.93 -1.22 10.66
N ARG A 77 4.71 -1.80 11.57
CA ARG A 77 4.23 -2.35 12.84
C ARG A 77 4.37 -1.31 13.95
N THR A 78 3.35 -1.20 14.78
CA THR A 78 3.37 -0.33 15.96
C THR A 78 2.58 -0.95 17.13
N ILE A 79 2.76 -0.37 18.31
CA ILE A 79 1.90 -0.59 19.47
C ILE A 79 1.21 0.74 19.76
N PRO A 80 -0.13 0.84 19.60
CA PRO A 80 -0.84 2.08 19.82
C PRO A 80 -0.81 2.49 21.30
N MET A 81 -0.85 3.81 21.58
CA MET A 81 -0.72 4.31 22.94
C MET A 81 -1.87 3.93 23.90
N TRP A 82 -3.01 3.51 23.33
CA TRP A 82 -4.21 3.13 24.11
C TRP A 82 -4.36 1.62 24.32
N SER A 83 -3.43 0.81 23.82
CA SER A 83 -3.49 -0.65 23.91
C SER A 83 -2.09 -1.25 23.82
N ASN A 84 -1.90 -2.43 24.41
CA ASN A 84 -0.69 -3.23 24.24
C ASN A 84 -0.79 -4.21 23.04
N THR A 85 -1.84 -4.09 22.25
CA THR A 85 -2.09 -4.96 21.09
C THR A 85 -1.27 -4.50 19.89
N PRO A 86 -0.27 -5.27 19.42
CA PRO A 86 0.52 -4.90 18.24
C PRO A 86 -0.35 -4.83 16.98
N MET A 87 -0.10 -3.82 16.15
CA MET A 87 -0.91 -3.51 14.99
C MET A 87 -0.04 -3.21 13.76
N GLY A 88 -0.43 -3.74 12.61
CA GLY A 88 0.07 -3.31 11.31
C GLY A 88 -0.75 -2.12 10.78
N ILE A 89 -0.08 -1.09 10.28
CA ILE A 89 -0.72 0.08 9.67
C ILE A 89 -0.22 0.22 8.24
N GLU A 90 -1.13 0.15 7.29
CA GLU A 90 -0.86 0.49 5.89
C GLU A 90 -0.76 2.02 5.75
N THR A 91 0.21 2.49 4.98
CA THR A 91 0.45 3.90 4.71
C THR A 91 0.21 4.29 3.26
N ILE A 92 0.53 3.40 2.33
CA ILE A 92 0.26 3.57 0.90
C ILE A 92 -0.07 2.21 0.30
N PHE A 93 -1.15 2.17 -0.47
CA PHE A 93 -1.58 1.02 -1.24
C PHE A 93 -1.97 1.45 -2.65
N TRP A 94 -1.23 1.00 -3.64
CA TRP A 94 -1.43 1.37 -5.03
C TRP A 94 -1.32 0.18 -5.96
N VAL A 95 -2.20 0.13 -6.95
CA VAL A 95 -2.11 -0.73 -8.13
C VAL A 95 -2.43 0.13 -9.34
N GLU A 96 -1.61 0.02 -10.38
CA GLU A 96 -1.84 0.74 -11.63
C GLU A 96 -3.24 0.43 -12.19
N PRO A 97 -4.00 1.46 -12.61
CA PRO A 97 -5.39 1.29 -13.05
C PRO A 97 -5.58 0.20 -14.10
N GLU A 98 -4.66 0.10 -15.05
CA GLU A 98 -4.73 -0.80 -16.21
C GLU A 98 -4.69 -2.29 -15.85
N VAL A 99 -4.18 -2.62 -14.65
CA VAL A 99 -4.00 -4.01 -14.20
C VAL A 99 -4.78 -4.37 -12.93
N ARG A 100 -5.68 -3.50 -12.47
CA ARG A 100 -6.49 -3.73 -11.26
C ARG A 100 -7.39 -4.96 -11.35
N ASN A 101 -7.82 -5.32 -12.56
CA ASN A 101 -8.62 -6.50 -12.87
C ASN A 101 -7.88 -7.82 -12.73
N LEU A 102 -6.55 -7.81 -12.60
CA LEU A 102 -5.73 -9.02 -12.45
C LEU A 102 -5.68 -9.56 -11.00
N GLY A 103 -6.37 -8.94 -10.06
CA GLY A 103 -6.42 -9.38 -8.67
C GLY A 103 -5.19 -9.02 -7.83
N LEU A 104 -4.31 -8.15 -8.32
CA LEU A 104 -3.06 -7.73 -7.64
C LEU A 104 -3.33 -7.10 -6.28
N GLY A 105 -4.39 -6.27 -6.15
CA GLY A 105 -4.76 -5.66 -4.89
C GLY A 105 -5.12 -6.67 -3.81
N ARG A 106 -5.77 -7.77 -4.18
CA ARG A 106 -6.08 -8.88 -3.27
C ARG A 106 -4.81 -9.61 -2.85
N LEU A 107 -3.89 -9.84 -3.77
CA LEU A 107 -2.61 -10.50 -3.48
C LEU A 107 -1.73 -9.64 -2.56
N LEU A 108 -1.60 -8.34 -2.82
CA LEU A 108 -0.87 -7.41 -1.96
C LEU A 108 -1.45 -7.37 -0.54
N LYS A 109 -2.78 -7.29 -0.40
CA LYS A 109 -3.45 -7.34 0.92
C LYS A 109 -3.20 -8.66 1.64
N ALA A 110 -3.25 -9.79 0.95
CA ALA A 110 -3.01 -11.10 1.53
C ALA A 110 -1.56 -11.25 2.03
N ASN A 111 -0.59 -10.77 1.27
CA ASN A 111 0.82 -10.78 1.66
C ASN A 111 1.09 -9.81 2.83
N TYR A 112 0.45 -8.65 2.84
CA TYR A 112 0.51 -7.72 3.98
C TYR A 112 -0.07 -8.36 5.25
N LEU A 113 -1.24 -8.99 5.19
CA LEU A 113 -1.83 -9.70 6.32
C LEU A 113 -0.90 -10.81 6.82
N GLN A 114 -0.30 -11.59 5.90
CA GLN A 114 0.67 -12.62 6.25
C GLN A 114 1.89 -12.02 6.97
N TRP A 115 2.41 -10.88 6.49
CA TRP A 115 3.49 -10.17 7.17
C TRP A 115 3.07 -9.71 8.59
N CYS A 116 1.87 -9.19 8.77
CA CYS A 116 1.34 -8.84 10.10
C CYS A 116 1.36 -10.03 11.05
N ILE A 117 0.87 -11.18 10.60
CA ILE A 117 0.84 -12.42 11.40
C ILE A 117 2.26 -12.85 11.79
N LEU A 118 3.19 -12.89 10.84
CA LEU A 118 4.58 -13.29 11.07
C LEU A 118 5.33 -12.33 12.01
N ASN A 119 4.93 -11.06 12.06
CA ASN A 119 5.50 -10.05 12.94
C ASN A 119 4.71 -9.86 14.25
N GLY A 120 3.84 -10.79 14.59
CA GLY A 120 3.10 -10.80 15.86
C GLY A 120 2.07 -9.67 15.99
N CYS A 121 1.56 -9.13 14.89
CA CYS A 121 0.43 -8.22 14.94
C CYS A 121 -0.86 -9.00 15.21
N GLU A 122 -1.70 -8.47 16.09
CA GLU A 122 -3.03 -9.00 16.38
C GLU A 122 -4.12 -8.18 15.68
N LEU A 123 -3.78 -6.97 15.26
CA LEU A 123 -4.63 -6.08 14.48
C LEU A 123 -3.91 -5.65 13.19
N TRP A 124 -4.68 -5.32 12.18
CA TRP A 124 -4.19 -4.74 10.94
C TRP A 124 -5.15 -3.69 10.41
N CYS A 125 -4.60 -2.62 9.80
CA CYS A 125 -5.36 -1.51 9.27
C CYS A 125 -5.05 -1.31 7.79
N LEU A 126 -6.09 -0.98 7.02
CA LEU A 126 -5.98 -0.55 5.63
C LEU A 126 -6.63 0.82 5.50
N GLY A 127 -5.89 1.78 4.98
CA GLY A 127 -6.36 3.12 4.71
C GLY A 127 -7.13 3.22 3.40
N ASN A 128 -7.76 4.37 3.20
CA ASN A 128 -8.49 4.69 1.99
C ASN A 128 -8.28 6.17 1.66
N ALA A 129 -7.37 6.45 0.72
CA ALA A 129 -6.99 7.81 0.32
C ALA A 129 -7.33 8.13 -1.14
N LEU A 130 -8.00 7.22 -1.86
CA LEU A 130 -8.29 7.33 -3.29
C LEU A 130 -9.58 8.14 -3.55
N ASP A 131 -9.95 8.27 -4.83
CA ASP A 131 -11.21 8.89 -5.24
C ASP A 131 -12.45 8.14 -4.72
N ILE A 132 -13.62 8.77 -4.81
CA ILE A 132 -14.87 8.25 -4.23
C ILE A 132 -15.25 6.87 -4.78
N GLU A 133 -15.09 6.65 -6.08
CA GLU A 133 -15.49 5.39 -6.74
C GLU A 133 -14.61 4.23 -6.27
N THR A 134 -13.29 4.40 -6.33
CA THR A 134 -12.30 3.42 -5.85
C THR A 134 -12.46 3.19 -4.34
N THR A 135 -12.81 4.23 -3.59
CA THR A 135 -13.12 4.20 -2.16
C THR A 135 -14.31 3.29 -1.84
N GLU A 136 -15.40 3.39 -2.59
CA GLU A 136 -16.59 2.55 -2.38
C GLU A 136 -16.31 1.07 -2.66
N GLU A 137 -15.56 0.75 -3.70
CA GLU A 137 -15.17 -0.64 -4.01
C GLU A 137 -14.28 -1.23 -2.93
N LEU A 138 -13.30 -0.46 -2.46
CA LEU A 138 -12.41 -0.88 -1.37
C LEU A 138 -13.22 -1.08 -0.08
N ASP A 139 -14.09 -0.15 0.29
CA ASP A 139 -14.94 -0.25 1.48
C ASP A 139 -15.80 -1.53 1.46
N LYS A 140 -16.44 -1.83 0.33
CA LYS A 140 -17.20 -3.07 0.15
C LYS A 140 -16.32 -4.32 0.33
N SER A 141 -15.10 -4.29 -0.21
CA SER A 141 -14.12 -5.39 -0.08
C SER A 141 -13.71 -5.60 1.38
N LEU A 142 -13.42 -4.52 2.11
CA LEU A 142 -12.98 -4.57 3.51
C LEU A 142 -14.10 -5.06 4.45
N LYS A 143 -15.34 -4.60 4.22
CA LYS A 143 -16.53 -5.08 4.97
C LYS A 143 -16.76 -6.59 4.78
N LYS A 144 -16.54 -7.12 3.58
CA LYS A 144 -16.58 -8.57 3.34
C LYS A 144 -15.53 -9.36 4.11
N MET A 145 -14.42 -8.72 4.50
CA MET A 145 -13.37 -9.29 5.35
C MET A 145 -13.64 -9.08 6.85
N ASN A 146 -14.85 -8.65 7.24
CA ASN A 146 -15.24 -8.31 8.62
C ASN A 146 -14.38 -7.20 9.24
N MET A 147 -13.83 -6.29 8.46
CA MET A 147 -13.12 -5.12 8.96
C MET A 147 -14.12 -4.02 9.34
N LEU A 148 -13.85 -3.36 10.46
CA LEU A 148 -14.65 -2.25 10.98
C LEU A 148 -14.04 -0.92 10.53
N PRO A 149 -14.84 0.08 10.11
CA PRO A 149 -14.35 1.43 9.90
C PRO A 149 -13.92 2.02 11.25
N ALA A 150 -12.64 2.40 11.36
CA ALA A 150 -12.05 2.88 12.61
C ALA A 150 -11.83 4.40 12.62
N GLU A 151 -11.40 4.97 11.50
CA GLU A 151 -11.03 6.38 11.41
C GLU A 151 -11.44 6.99 10.07
N ALA A 152 -11.67 8.31 10.08
CA ALA A 152 -11.72 9.15 8.90
C ALA A 152 -10.72 10.29 9.08
N MET A 153 -9.90 10.55 8.06
CA MET A 153 -8.87 11.58 8.09
C MET A 153 -9.19 12.68 7.08
N TYR A 154 -9.07 13.93 7.53
CA TYR A 154 -9.20 15.13 6.70
C TYR A 154 -7.88 15.90 6.71
N VAL A 155 -7.46 16.42 5.57
CA VAL A 155 -6.26 17.24 5.44
C VAL A 155 -6.63 18.69 5.11
N GLY A 156 -5.98 19.64 5.79
CA GLY A 156 -6.11 21.07 5.54
C GLY A 156 -4.74 21.75 5.63
N LYS A 157 -4.59 22.85 4.89
CA LYS A 157 -3.40 23.70 4.97
C LYS A 157 -3.59 24.72 6.07
N ILE A 158 -2.55 24.96 6.88
CA ILE A 158 -2.45 26.02 7.89
C ILE A 158 -1.91 27.29 7.25
#